data_2ec4bd333357512e02173d114bd1fc53
#
_entry.id   2ec4bd333357512e02173d114bd1fc53
#
_cell.length_a   1.000
_cell.length_b   1.000
_cell.length_c   1.000
_cell.angle_alpha   90.00
_cell.angle_beta   90.00
_cell.angle_gamma   90.00
#
_symmetry.space_group_name_H-M   'P 1'
#
loop_
_entity.id
_entity.type
_entity.pdbx_description
1 polymer ?
#
loop_
_entity_poly.entity_id
_entity_poly.type
_entity_poly.pdbx_seq_one_letter_code
_entity_poly.pdbx_strand_id
1 'polypeptide(L)'
;MMVPNALTTLALHELHDYFEGKLTEFSFPMAQSGTPFQQEVWQKLLQIPYAETLSYSQFSAHQPLAIRAVAAANGRNNLAIVVPCHRVIGSNGKLVGYAGGLWRKKWLLQHEREVAKTGQTELKF
;
A
#
# COMPACT_ATOMS: atom_id res chain seq x y z
N MET A 1 30.33 -2.11 -6.48
CA MET A 1 29.24 -1.29 -7.04
C MET A 1 28.18 -2.20 -7.64
N MET A 2 26.94 -1.99 -7.26
CA MET A 2 25.87 -2.78 -7.86
C MET A 2 25.39 -2.14 -9.14
N VAL A 3 25.39 -2.93 -10.19
CA VAL A 3 24.79 -2.51 -11.47
C VAL A 3 23.30 -2.82 -11.38
N PRO A 4 22.41 -1.85 -11.62
CA PRO A 4 20.98 -2.14 -11.61
C PRO A 4 20.64 -3.21 -12.63
N ASN A 5 19.91 -4.24 -12.20
CA ASN A 5 19.38 -5.23 -13.13
C ASN A 5 18.05 -4.73 -13.70
N ALA A 6 17.51 -5.47 -14.67
CA ALA A 6 16.25 -5.08 -15.30
C ALA A 6 15.10 -4.93 -14.31
N LEU A 7 15.04 -5.79 -13.29
CA LEU A 7 14.00 -5.74 -12.27
C LEU A 7 14.13 -4.49 -11.41
N THR A 8 15.33 -4.15 -10.95
CA THR A 8 15.58 -2.95 -10.16
C THR A 8 15.24 -1.70 -10.96
N THR A 9 15.61 -1.66 -12.23
CA THR A 9 15.31 -0.54 -13.12
C THR A 9 13.81 -0.36 -13.28
N LEU A 10 13.08 -1.45 -13.48
CA LEU A 10 11.63 -1.42 -13.60
C LEU A 10 10.98 -0.91 -12.31
N ALA A 11 11.45 -1.38 -11.15
CA ALA A 11 10.90 -0.97 -9.86
C ALA A 11 11.08 0.54 -9.64
N LEU A 12 12.27 1.06 -9.93
CA LEU A 12 12.55 2.49 -9.79
C LEU A 12 11.71 3.33 -10.74
N HIS A 13 11.54 2.87 -11.97
CA HIS A 13 10.74 3.55 -12.97
C HIS A 13 9.26 3.60 -12.54
N GLU A 14 8.74 2.48 -12.05
CA GLU A 14 7.36 2.42 -11.60
C GLU A 14 7.11 3.27 -10.35
N LEU A 15 8.06 3.32 -9.40
CA LEU A 15 7.94 4.20 -8.24
C LEU A 15 7.93 5.66 -8.68
N HIS A 16 8.78 6.04 -9.61
CA HIS A 16 8.78 7.38 -10.16
C HIS A 16 7.42 7.72 -10.77
N ASP A 17 6.88 6.82 -11.59
CA ASP A 17 5.58 7.02 -12.22
C ASP A 17 4.45 7.09 -11.20
N TYR A 18 4.53 6.32 -10.12
CA TYR A 18 3.56 6.41 -9.03
C TYR A 18 3.54 7.82 -8.43
N PHE A 19 4.72 8.37 -8.11
CA PHE A 19 4.81 9.71 -7.52
C PHE A 19 4.41 10.81 -8.50
N GLU A 20 4.59 10.58 -9.79
CA GLU A 20 4.12 11.50 -10.83
C GLU A 20 2.62 11.40 -11.11
N GLY A 21 1.94 10.47 -10.48
CA GLY A 21 0.51 10.24 -10.70
C GLY A 21 0.18 9.51 -11.99
N LYS A 22 1.16 8.84 -12.59
CA LYS A 22 1.00 8.14 -13.88
C LYS A 22 0.76 6.65 -13.71
N LEU A 23 0.96 6.10 -12.51
CA LEU A 23 0.85 4.68 -12.25
C LEU A 23 0.03 4.43 -11.00
N THR A 24 -0.93 3.52 -11.08
CA THR A 24 -1.78 3.14 -9.94
C THR A 24 -1.54 1.71 -9.47
N GLU A 25 -0.93 0.86 -10.29
CA GLU A 25 -0.61 -0.52 -9.94
C GLU A 25 0.81 -0.84 -10.34
N PHE A 26 1.52 -1.55 -9.46
CA PHE A 26 2.88 -1.98 -9.73
C PHE A 26 2.87 -3.34 -10.40
N SER A 27 3.71 -3.52 -11.41
CA SER A 27 3.74 -4.74 -12.22
C SER A 27 4.97 -5.62 -12.00
N PHE A 28 6.01 -5.10 -11.36
CA PHE A 28 7.22 -5.89 -11.17
C PHE A 28 7.00 -6.99 -10.13
N PRO A 29 7.69 -8.15 -10.27
CA PRO A 29 7.58 -9.22 -9.29
C PRO A 29 8.10 -8.78 -7.94
N MET A 30 7.37 -9.14 -6.88
CA MET A 30 7.72 -8.78 -5.51
C MET A 30 7.86 -10.03 -4.68
N ALA A 31 8.87 -10.03 -3.82
CA ALA A 31 9.03 -11.09 -2.85
C ALA A 31 9.60 -10.49 -1.57
N GLN A 32 9.02 -10.84 -0.43
CA GLN A 32 9.61 -10.51 0.86
C GLN A 32 9.46 -11.70 1.79
N SER A 33 10.46 -11.88 2.63
CA SER A 33 10.46 -12.98 3.59
C SER A 33 9.53 -12.68 4.76
N GLY A 34 8.79 -13.68 5.19
CA GLY A 34 7.91 -13.54 6.33
C GLY A 34 7.21 -14.86 6.62
N THR A 35 6.49 -14.90 7.72
CA THR A 35 5.70 -16.07 8.08
C THR A 35 4.57 -16.27 7.08
N PRO A 36 3.98 -17.50 7.01
CA PRO A 36 2.81 -17.71 6.16
C PRO A 36 1.68 -16.73 6.44
N PHE A 37 1.46 -16.38 7.71
CA PHE A 37 0.43 -15.41 8.09
C PHE A 37 0.76 -14.01 7.57
N GLN A 38 2.02 -13.57 7.70
CA GLN A 38 2.46 -12.28 7.19
C GLN A 38 2.31 -12.21 5.67
N GLN A 39 2.70 -13.27 4.97
CA GLN A 39 2.54 -13.36 3.51
C GLN A 39 1.08 -13.22 3.11
N GLU A 40 0.20 -13.89 3.82
CA GLU A 40 -1.23 -13.80 3.55
C GLU A 40 -1.76 -12.36 3.73
N VAL A 41 -1.36 -11.69 4.81
CA VAL A 41 -1.75 -10.30 5.04
C VAL A 41 -1.25 -9.40 3.92
N TRP A 42 0.01 -9.55 3.52
CA TRP A 42 0.59 -8.73 2.45
C TRP A 42 -0.10 -8.95 1.11
N GLN A 43 -0.48 -10.20 0.79
CA GLN A 43 -1.24 -10.49 -0.43
C GLN A 43 -2.61 -9.81 -0.40
N LYS A 44 -3.27 -9.76 0.75
CA LYS A 44 -4.56 -9.08 0.90
C LYS A 44 -4.42 -7.56 0.75
N LEU A 45 -3.31 -6.99 1.22
CA LEU A 45 -3.04 -5.56 1.04
C LEU A 45 -3.01 -5.18 -0.44
N LEU A 46 -2.42 -6.05 -1.27
CA LEU A 46 -2.34 -5.81 -2.71
C LEU A 46 -3.69 -5.74 -3.39
N GLN A 47 -4.74 -6.25 -2.75
CA GLN A 47 -6.09 -6.23 -3.30
C GLN A 47 -6.86 -4.95 -2.98
N ILE A 48 -6.32 -4.08 -2.13
CA ILE A 48 -6.96 -2.80 -1.82
C ILE A 48 -6.73 -1.86 -3.00
N PRO A 49 -7.81 -1.40 -3.67
CA PRO A 49 -7.66 -0.56 -4.84
C PRO A 49 -6.98 0.78 -4.54
N TYR A 50 -6.38 1.35 -5.56
CA TYR A 50 -5.75 2.66 -5.49
C TYR A 50 -6.75 3.71 -5.01
N ALA A 51 -6.29 4.59 -4.13
CA ALA A 51 -7.09 5.68 -3.55
C ALA A 51 -8.26 5.22 -2.66
N GLU A 52 -8.32 3.93 -2.32
CA GLU A 52 -9.32 3.43 -1.37
C GLU A 52 -8.66 3.04 -0.05
N THR A 53 -9.44 3.04 0.99
CA THR A 53 -8.97 2.66 2.33
C THR A 53 -9.92 1.65 2.96
N LEU A 54 -9.37 0.80 3.81
CA LEU A 54 -10.15 -0.09 4.68
C LEU A 54 -9.71 0.17 6.12
N SER A 55 -10.65 0.07 7.05
CA SER A 55 -10.29 0.03 8.45
C SER A 55 -9.69 -1.33 8.79
N TYR A 56 -8.93 -1.41 9.90
CA TYR A 56 -8.45 -2.70 10.35
C TYR A 56 -9.58 -3.69 10.60
N SER A 57 -10.72 -3.21 11.10
CA SER A 57 -11.90 -4.06 11.30
C SER A 57 -12.42 -4.63 9.99
N GLN A 58 -12.52 -3.80 8.95
CA GLN A 58 -12.96 -4.25 7.61
C GLN A 58 -11.94 -5.18 6.98
N PHE A 59 -10.67 -4.84 7.08
CA PHE A 59 -9.58 -5.64 6.51
C PHE A 59 -9.50 -7.03 7.17
N SER A 60 -9.82 -7.11 8.46
CA SER A 60 -9.77 -8.34 9.24
C SER A 60 -11.14 -8.99 9.43
N ALA A 61 -12.14 -8.63 8.62
CA ALA A 61 -13.53 -9.04 8.83
C ALA A 61 -13.72 -10.56 8.89
N HIS A 62 -12.94 -11.32 8.14
CA HIS A 62 -13.01 -12.79 8.14
C HIS A 62 -12.26 -13.42 9.33
N GLN A 63 -11.46 -12.65 10.05
CA GLN A 63 -10.68 -13.09 11.22
C GLN A 63 -10.67 -12.00 12.30
N PRO A 64 -11.84 -11.65 12.85
CA PRO A 64 -11.93 -10.49 13.76
C PRO A 64 -11.08 -10.64 15.03
N LEU A 65 -10.83 -11.87 15.49
CA LEU A 65 -9.98 -12.10 16.66
C LEU A 65 -8.49 -11.95 16.35
N ALA A 66 -8.14 -11.90 15.08
CA ALA A 66 -6.74 -11.78 14.64
C ALA A 66 -6.33 -10.33 14.35
N ILE A 67 -7.16 -9.34 14.68
CA ILE A 67 -6.94 -7.95 14.29
C ILE A 67 -5.56 -7.42 14.76
N ARG A 68 -5.11 -7.80 15.94
CA ARG A 68 -3.80 -7.38 16.45
C ARG A 68 -2.66 -8.02 15.67
N ALA A 69 -2.81 -9.31 15.32
CA ALA A 69 -1.82 -10.01 14.53
C ALA A 69 -1.77 -9.45 13.12
N VAL A 70 -2.92 -9.08 12.55
CA VAL A 70 -3.00 -8.43 11.24
C VAL A 70 -2.28 -7.09 11.27
N ALA A 71 -2.52 -6.27 12.30
CA ALA A 71 -1.85 -4.98 12.45
C ALA A 71 -0.33 -5.15 12.59
N ALA A 72 0.12 -6.15 13.35
CA ALA A 72 1.54 -6.44 13.49
C ALA A 72 2.16 -6.87 12.15
N ALA A 73 1.48 -7.73 11.40
CA ALA A 73 1.95 -8.16 10.08
C ALA A 73 2.01 -6.97 9.11
N ASN A 74 1.01 -6.07 9.17
CA ASN A 74 0.99 -4.85 8.37
C ASN A 74 2.23 -3.99 8.68
N GLY A 75 2.61 -3.87 9.95
CA GLY A 75 3.78 -3.12 10.36
C GLY A 75 5.12 -3.77 9.98
N ARG A 76 5.12 -5.05 9.63
CA ARG A 76 6.32 -5.78 9.19
C ARG A 76 6.54 -5.72 7.68
N ASN A 77 5.64 -5.09 6.95
CA ASN A 77 5.78 -4.92 5.52
C ASN A 77 7.02 -4.07 5.20
N ASN A 78 7.96 -4.65 4.45
CA ASN A 78 9.20 -3.97 4.06
C ASN A 78 9.11 -3.34 2.66
N LEU A 79 7.99 -3.51 1.97
CA LEU A 79 7.78 -2.98 0.63
C LEU A 79 6.68 -1.91 0.65
N ALA A 80 6.84 -0.94 1.55
CA ALA A 80 5.89 0.16 1.69
C ALA A 80 5.64 0.82 0.32
N ILE A 81 4.45 1.34 0.11
CA ILE A 81 3.95 1.92 -1.14
C ILE A 81 3.56 0.82 -2.15
N VAL A 82 4.49 -0.07 -2.48
CA VAL A 82 4.26 -1.15 -3.46
C VAL A 82 3.27 -2.15 -2.91
N VAL A 83 3.48 -2.61 -1.67
CA VAL A 83 2.47 -3.35 -0.91
C VAL A 83 1.78 -2.30 -0.03
N PRO A 84 0.53 -1.93 -0.33
CA PRO A 84 -0.03 -0.67 0.16
C PRO A 84 -0.56 -0.72 1.59
N CYS A 85 0.33 -0.92 2.54
CA CYS A 85 -0.04 -0.92 3.96
C CYS A 85 -0.59 0.44 4.44
N HIS A 86 -0.33 1.51 3.71
CA HIS A 86 -0.87 2.83 4.02
C HIS A 86 -2.39 2.91 3.82
N ARG A 87 -2.99 1.97 3.08
CA ARG A 87 -4.42 1.97 2.78
C ARG A 87 -5.28 1.34 3.88
N VAL A 88 -4.66 0.84 4.96
CA VAL A 88 -5.40 0.34 6.13
C VAL A 88 -5.29 1.37 7.24
N ILE A 89 -6.43 1.81 7.75
CA ILE A 89 -6.51 2.88 8.76
C ILE A 89 -7.26 2.39 10.00
N GLY A 90 -7.23 3.19 11.06
CA GLY A 90 -7.99 2.87 12.28
C GLY A 90 -9.49 2.86 12.03
N SER A 91 -10.24 2.13 12.86
CA SER A 91 -11.69 1.94 12.68
C SER A 91 -12.49 3.26 12.75
N ASN A 92 -11.93 4.27 13.37
CA ASN A 92 -12.54 5.59 13.47
C ASN A 92 -11.98 6.58 12.46
N GLY A 93 -11.28 6.09 11.42
CA GLY A 93 -10.66 6.92 10.40
C GLY A 93 -9.31 7.51 10.80
N LYS A 94 -8.81 7.20 11.99
CA LYS A 94 -7.51 7.72 12.43
C LYS A 94 -6.36 7.02 11.73
N LEU A 95 -5.29 7.76 11.46
CA LEU A 95 -4.06 7.20 10.92
C LEU A 95 -3.26 6.60 12.07
N VAL A 96 -3.05 5.28 12.04
CA VAL A 96 -2.34 4.56 13.08
C VAL A 96 -1.34 3.59 12.47
N GLY A 97 -0.28 3.30 13.22
CA GLY A 97 0.60 2.18 12.96
C GLY A 97 1.25 2.12 11.58
N TYR A 98 2.00 3.13 11.19
CA TYR A 98 2.75 3.09 9.94
C TYR A 98 4.25 3.19 10.22
N ALA A 99 5.01 2.19 9.77
CA ALA A 99 6.45 2.12 10.03
C ALA A 99 7.22 3.31 9.45
N GLY A 100 6.75 3.86 8.34
CA GLY A 100 7.37 5.01 7.70
C GLY A 100 7.03 6.35 8.35
N GLY A 101 6.18 6.35 9.39
CA GLY A 101 5.71 7.56 10.06
C GLY A 101 4.34 8.01 9.56
N LEU A 102 3.53 8.54 10.46
CA LEU A 102 2.15 8.90 10.14
C LEU A 102 2.05 10.01 9.10
N TRP A 103 3.02 10.93 9.06
CA TRP A 103 3.00 12.00 8.08
C TRP A 103 3.18 11.48 6.65
N ARG A 104 3.99 10.43 6.47
CA ARG A 104 4.15 9.80 5.16
C ARG A 104 2.88 9.06 4.75
N LYS A 105 2.25 8.39 5.70
CA LYS A 105 0.98 7.72 5.46
C LYS A 105 -0.08 8.71 4.99
N LYS A 106 -0.19 9.84 5.68
CA LYS A 106 -1.13 10.90 5.31
C LYS A 106 -0.82 11.43 3.92
N TRP A 107 0.44 11.66 3.62
CA TRP A 107 0.86 12.16 2.31
C TRP A 107 0.49 11.20 1.18
N LEU A 108 0.75 9.90 1.37
CA LEU A 108 0.42 8.89 0.37
C LEU A 108 -1.08 8.81 0.11
N LEU A 109 -1.88 8.84 1.16
CA LEU A 109 -3.33 8.80 1.03
C LEU A 109 -3.86 10.03 0.30
N GLN A 110 -3.35 11.21 0.62
CA GLN A 110 -3.74 12.45 -0.06
C GLN A 110 -3.31 12.44 -1.52
N HIS A 111 -2.10 11.99 -1.79
CA HIS A 111 -1.57 11.87 -3.14
C HIS A 111 -2.47 11.00 -4.01
N GLU A 112 -2.80 9.79 -3.53
CA GLU A 112 -3.66 8.87 -4.27
C GLU A 112 -5.05 9.45 -4.51
N ARG A 113 -5.59 10.11 -3.50
CA ARG A 113 -6.91 10.73 -3.60
C ARG A 113 -6.94 11.83 -4.66
N GLU A 114 -5.93 12.68 -4.67
CA GLU A 114 -5.85 13.77 -5.63
C GLU A 114 -5.65 13.27 -7.05
N VAL A 115 -4.81 12.26 -7.24
CA VAL A 115 -4.59 11.66 -8.55
C VAL A 115 -5.88 11.04 -9.08
N ALA A 116 -6.58 10.27 -8.23
CA ALA A 116 -7.84 9.64 -8.62
C ALA A 116 -8.90 10.67 -8.98
N LYS A 117 -8.97 11.78 -8.22
CA LYS A 117 -9.90 12.86 -8.48
C LYS A 117 -9.61 13.54 -9.81
N THR A 118 -8.34 13.82 -10.09
CA THR A 118 -7.91 14.42 -11.36
C THR A 118 -8.24 13.50 -12.53
N GLY A 119 -7.94 12.21 -12.39
CA GLY A 119 -8.24 11.22 -13.41
C GLY A 119 -9.72 11.12 -13.70
N GLN A 120 -10.55 11.15 -12.65
CA GLN A 120 -12.01 11.16 -12.83
C GLN A 120 -12.49 12.39 -13.56
N THR A 121 -11.90 13.54 -13.26
CA THR A 121 -12.24 14.78 -13.93
C THR A 121 -11.89 14.71 -15.41
N GLU A 122 -10.74 14.18 -15.75
CA GLU A 122 -10.30 14.01 -17.12
C GLU A 122 -11.19 13.04 -17.88
N LEU A 123 -11.63 11.98 -17.25
CA LEU A 123 -12.46 10.96 -17.88
C LEU A 123 -13.88 11.42 -18.19
N LYS A 124 -14.28 12.59 -17.74
CA LYS A 124 -15.60 13.14 -18.00
C LYS A 124 -15.71 13.87 -19.33
N PHE A 125 -14.62 13.96 -20.03
CA PHE A 125 -14.65 14.60 -21.35
C PHE A 125 -15.18 13.64 -22.44
#